data_874b9fea52065d18ddccee7b49b4a491
#
_entry.id   874b9fea52065d18ddccee7b49b4a491
#
_cell.length_a   1.000
_cell.length_b   1.000
_cell.length_c   1.000
_cell.angle_alpha   90.00
_cell.angle_beta   90.00
_cell.angle_gamma   90.00
#
_symmetry.space_group_name_H-M   'P 1'
#
loop_
_entity.id
_entity.type
_entity.pdbx_description
1 polymer ?
#
loop_
_entity_poly.entity_id
_entity_poly.type
_entity_poly.pdbx_seq_one_letter_code
_entity_poly.pdbx_strand_id
1 'polypeptide(L)'
;HSNSIYYSDTQDTNRFTDQYNEEEDFRGQDEVFYQFTISKKMYVILSHCSSVVSCTYMYLLDSSGNLIEYSSGNNGKGECGSSLDLALIEKNLEAGTYYVVSEGYEESGPITTNIIAYAPGDFNYPVVPGVYNEEDVAVGGFGGTFNVSATGGATYSIPIKVPQGAGGLQPSLAIVYNSQAGNGIAGWGCNISGISAITRGPKDIYHDGMAKALTYSADDAYYLDGKRLIYSTGT
;
A
#
# COMPACT_ATOMS: atom_id res chain seq x y z
N HIS A 1 -11.20 -9.12 8.68
CA HIS A 1 -12.09 -8.44 7.71
C HIS A 1 -11.61 -7.00 7.63
N SER A 2 -10.94 -6.63 6.52
CA SER A 2 -10.58 -5.23 6.27
C SER A 2 -11.88 -4.48 5.97
N ASN A 3 -12.18 -3.45 6.76
CA ASN A 3 -13.29 -2.53 6.51
C ASN A 3 -12.90 -1.45 5.47
N SER A 4 -12.08 -1.80 4.48
CA SER A 4 -11.71 -0.92 3.38
C SER A 4 -12.65 -1.12 2.19
N ILE A 5 -13.00 -0.03 1.53
CA ILE A 5 -13.74 -0.03 0.26
C ILE A 5 -12.72 0.18 -0.85
N TYR A 6 -12.83 -0.61 -1.88
CA TYR A 6 -12.13 -0.38 -3.15
C TYR A 6 -13.13 -0.61 -4.27
N TYR A 7 -13.37 0.42 -5.06
CA TYR A 7 -14.23 0.37 -6.23
C TYR A 7 -13.52 1.11 -7.37
N SER A 8 -13.57 0.54 -8.56
CA SER A 8 -13.06 1.15 -9.78
C SER A 8 -13.99 0.80 -10.93
N ASP A 9 -14.42 1.80 -11.68
CA ASP A 9 -15.30 1.63 -12.83
C ASP A 9 -14.92 2.62 -13.93
N THR A 10 -15.10 2.22 -15.18
CA THR A 10 -14.86 3.07 -16.34
C THR A 10 -16.15 3.22 -17.11
N GLN A 11 -16.66 4.43 -17.20
CA GLN A 11 -17.86 4.78 -17.95
C GLN A 11 -17.55 5.79 -19.06
N ASP A 12 -18.19 5.62 -20.19
CA ASP A 12 -18.15 6.57 -21.29
C ASP A 12 -19.24 7.62 -21.05
N THR A 13 -18.84 8.83 -20.67
CA THR A 13 -19.78 9.92 -20.34
C THR A 13 -20.70 10.29 -21.48
N ASN A 14 -20.32 10.07 -22.75
CA ASN A 14 -21.20 10.26 -23.91
C ASN A 14 -22.52 9.47 -23.86
N ARG A 15 -22.67 8.53 -22.94
CA ARG A 15 -23.88 7.71 -22.75
C ARG A 15 -24.83 8.26 -21.70
N PHE A 16 -24.48 9.34 -21.06
CA PHE A 16 -25.25 9.97 -20.00
C PHE A 16 -25.75 11.34 -20.43
N THR A 17 -26.32 12.09 -19.54
CA THR A 17 -26.85 13.43 -19.80
C THR A 17 -26.44 14.36 -18.71
N ASP A 18 -26.20 15.62 -19.05
CA ASP A 18 -25.93 16.71 -18.12
C ASP A 18 -27.12 16.91 -17.15
N GLN A 19 -26.94 16.58 -15.87
CA GLN A 19 -27.95 16.65 -14.81
C GLN A 19 -27.49 17.44 -13.58
N TYR A 20 -26.17 17.61 -13.41
CA TYR A 20 -25.60 18.33 -12.29
C TYR A 20 -24.96 19.62 -12.78
N ASN A 21 -25.58 20.74 -12.45
CA ASN A 21 -25.08 22.07 -12.77
C ASN A 21 -24.73 22.81 -11.49
N GLU A 22 -23.46 23.05 -11.25
CA GLU A 22 -22.99 24.09 -10.32
C GLU A 22 -23.14 25.46 -10.97
N GLU A 23 -23.60 26.46 -10.22
CA GLU A 23 -23.91 27.81 -10.76
C GLU A 23 -22.72 28.52 -11.44
N GLU A 24 -21.51 28.02 -11.29
CA GLU A 24 -20.27 28.61 -11.83
C GLU A 24 -19.69 27.87 -13.06
N ASP A 25 -20.17 26.66 -13.39
CA ASP A 25 -19.66 25.91 -14.54
C ASP A 25 -20.61 25.96 -15.73
N PHE A 26 -20.29 26.86 -16.67
CA PHE A 26 -21.09 27.14 -17.87
C PHE A 26 -20.97 26.08 -18.98
N ARG A 27 -20.39 24.90 -18.71
CA ARG A 27 -19.94 23.96 -19.76
C ARG A 27 -20.54 22.58 -19.64
N GLY A 28 -21.77 22.48 -19.13
CA GLY A 28 -22.49 21.23 -18.95
C GLY A 28 -21.99 20.11 -19.85
N GLN A 29 -21.33 19.16 -19.26
CA GLN A 29 -20.88 17.94 -19.92
C GLN A 29 -21.68 16.77 -19.35
N ASP A 30 -21.75 15.70 -20.10
CA ASP A 30 -22.40 14.47 -19.64
C ASP A 30 -21.62 13.87 -18.45
N GLU A 31 -22.31 13.59 -17.33
CA GLU A 31 -21.69 13.12 -16.10
C GLU A 31 -22.19 11.75 -15.65
N VAL A 32 -21.40 11.08 -14.84
CA VAL A 32 -21.72 9.80 -14.20
C VAL A 32 -21.78 9.97 -12.70
N PHE A 33 -22.85 9.46 -12.07
CA PHE A 33 -23.05 9.47 -10.63
C PHE A 33 -22.69 8.13 -10.02
N TYR A 34 -21.93 8.17 -8.94
CA TYR A 34 -21.63 7.02 -8.09
C TYR A 34 -22.10 7.29 -6.67
N GLN A 35 -22.62 6.26 -6.01
CA GLN A 35 -23.01 6.30 -4.61
C GLN A 35 -22.15 5.35 -3.80
N PHE A 36 -21.65 5.81 -2.66
CA PHE A 36 -20.99 4.94 -1.68
C PHE A 36 -21.42 5.25 -0.26
N THR A 37 -21.32 4.27 0.63
CA THR A 37 -21.69 4.40 2.04
C THR A 37 -20.56 3.90 2.91
N ILE A 38 -20.17 4.70 3.91
CA ILE A 38 -19.20 4.32 4.92
C ILE A 38 -19.89 4.24 6.29
N SER A 39 -19.59 3.18 7.06
CA SER A 39 -20.23 2.90 8.35
C SER A 39 -19.56 3.55 9.55
N LYS A 40 -18.39 4.14 9.36
CA LYS A 40 -17.57 4.83 10.36
C LYS A 40 -16.71 5.87 9.69
N LYS A 41 -16.04 6.72 10.48
CA LYS A 41 -15.06 7.67 9.95
C LYS A 41 -13.98 6.95 9.13
N MET A 42 -13.78 7.40 7.89
CA MET A 42 -12.79 6.84 6.96
C MET A 42 -12.05 7.95 6.22
N TYR A 43 -10.81 7.68 5.87
CA TYR A 43 -10.11 8.47 4.87
C TYR A 43 -10.52 7.95 3.49
N VAL A 44 -10.97 8.86 2.65
CA VAL A 44 -11.52 8.55 1.33
C VAL A 44 -10.67 9.21 0.27
N ILE A 45 -10.29 8.44 -0.74
CA ILE A 45 -9.61 8.89 -1.95
C ILE A 45 -10.56 8.64 -3.12
N LEU A 46 -10.86 9.69 -3.84
CA LEU A 46 -11.64 9.67 -5.07
C LEU A 46 -10.72 10.15 -6.18
N SER A 47 -10.57 9.37 -7.26
CA SER A 47 -9.65 9.76 -8.32
C SER A 47 -10.12 9.35 -9.71
N HIS A 48 -9.78 10.15 -10.71
CA HIS A 48 -9.88 9.82 -12.11
C HIS A 48 -8.55 9.31 -12.71
N CYS A 49 -7.57 9.00 -11.87
CA CYS A 49 -6.31 8.41 -12.31
C CYS A 49 -6.56 7.14 -13.12
N SER A 50 -5.94 7.03 -14.28
CA SER A 50 -6.17 6.00 -15.31
C SER A 50 -7.30 6.30 -16.30
N SER A 51 -7.90 7.49 -16.28
CA SER A 51 -8.80 7.93 -17.35
C SER A 51 -8.05 8.20 -18.65
N VAL A 52 -8.78 8.11 -19.77
CA VAL A 52 -8.22 8.34 -21.11
C VAL A 52 -8.41 9.80 -21.54
N VAL A 53 -9.46 10.45 -21.04
CA VAL A 53 -9.74 11.88 -21.29
C VAL A 53 -8.64 12.76 -20.68
N SER A 54 -8.38 13.91 -21.30
CA SER A 54 -7.23 14.75 -20.96
C SER A 54 -7.42 15.58 -19.71
N CYS A 55 -8.65 15.95 -19.38
CA CYS A 55 -8.99 16.76 -18.20
C CYS A 55 -10.35 16.32 -17.63
N THR A 56 -10.48 16.25 -16.33
CA THR A 56 -11.71 15.80 -15.66
C THR A 56 -12.09 16.68 -14.49
N TYR A 57 -13.41 16.73 -14.20
CA TYR A 57 -13.97 17.29 -12.99
C TYR A 57 -14.56 16.20 -12.11
N MET A 58 -14.49 16.40 -10.82
CA MET A 58 -15.08 15.52 -9.82
C MET A 58 -15.71 16.34 -8.71
N TYR A 59 -16.93 15.98 -8.32
CA TYR A 59 -17.62 16.59 -7.19
C TYR A 59 -17.97 15.52 -6.17
N LEU A 60 -17.72 15.83 -4.90
CA LEU A 60 -18.15 15.03 -3.77
C LEU A 60 -19.33 15.71 -3.09
N LEU A 61 -20.46 15.00 -3.01
CA LEU A 61 -21.70 15.50 -2.43
C LEU A 61 -22.08 14.70 -1.19
N ASP A 62 -22.81 15.35 -0.27
CA ASP A 62 -23.45 14.68 0.85
C ASP A 62 -24.72 13.92 0.44
N SER A 63 -25.38 13.25 1.40
CA SER A 63 -26.61 12.51 1.16
C SER A 63 -27.80 13.37 0.74
N SER A 64 -27.72 14.68 0.89
CA SER A 64 -28.76 15.64 0.48
C SER A 64 -28.43 16.30 -0.87
N GLY A 65 -27.30 15.96 -1.49
CA GLY A 65 -26.83 16.53 -2.75
C GLY A 65 -26.06 17.85 -2.59
N ASN A 66 -25.72 18.27 -1.36
CA ASN A 66 -24.91 19.47 -1.17
C ASN A 66 -23.44 19.18 -1.46
N LEU A 67 -22.76 20.13 -2.10
CA LEU A 67 -21.34 20.04 -2.40
C LEU A 67 -20.52 20.04 -1.10
N ILE A 68 -19.66 19.05 -0.95
CA ILE A 68 -18.66 18.96 0.11
C ILE A 68 -17.31 19.44 -0.40
N GLU A 69 -16.93 19.01 -1.59
CA GLU A 69 -15.64 19.34 -2.23
C GLU A 69 -15.68 19.06 -3.73
N TYR A 70 -14.88 19.78 -4.50
CA TYR A 70 -14.68 19.48 -5.91
C TYR A 70 -13.19 19.52 -6.26
N SER A 71 -12.82 18.84 -7.31
CA SER A 71 -11.51 18.88 -7.93
C SER A 71 -11.67 19.07 -9.42
N SER A 72 -11.00 20.13 -9.94
CA SER A 72 -10.79 20.29 -11.37
C SER A 72 -9.36 19.88 -11.66
N GLY A 73 -9.15 19.02 -12.63
CA GLY A 73 -7.81 18.60 -13.04
C GLY A 73 -6.91 19.78 -13.49
N ASN A 74 -7.50 20.94 -13.74
CA ASN A 74 -6.80 22.14 -14.21
C ASN A 74 -5.98 22.89 -13.11
N ASN A 75 -5.86 22.36 -11.89
CA ASN A 75 -5.08 22.97 -10.82
C ASN A 75 -3.55 22.76 -10.96
N GLY A 76 -3.08 22.21 -12.07
CA GLY A 76 -1.66 22.19 -12.45
C GLY A 76 -0.75 21.33 -11.58
N LYS A 77 -1.30 20.46 -10.74
CA LYS A 77 -0.51 19.65 -9.80
C LYS A 77 -0.15 18.25 -10.32
N GLY A 78 -0.70 17.80 -11.47
CA GLY A 78 -0.40 16.46 -11.99
C GLY A 78 -0.64 15.36 -10.94
N GLU A 79 -1.75 15.46 -10.22
CA GLU A 79 -2.01 14.68 -8.99
C GLU A 79 -2.05 13.17 -9.22
N CYS A 80 -2.23 12.74 -10.47
CA CYS A 80 -2.18 11.32 -10.84
C CYS A 80 -0.83 10.85 -11.40
N GLY A 81 0.23 11.64 -11.26
CA GLY A 81 1.56 11.30 -11.81
C GLY A 81 1.60 11.23 -13.35
N SER A 82 0.59 11.77 -14.02
CA SER A 82 0.50 11.86 -15.48
C SER A 82 0.61 13.33 -15.93
N SER A 83 0.81 13.53 -17.24
CA SER A 83 0.73 14.87 -17.84
C SER A 83 -0.72 15.32 -18.10
N LEU A 84 -1.70 14.54 -17.67
CA LEU A 84 -3.13 14.81 -17.82
C LEU A 84 -3.66 15.49 -16.56
N ASP A 85 -4.57 16.41 -16.73
CA ASP A 85 -5.23 17.13 -15.65
C ASP A 85 -6.43 16.32 -15.12
N LEU A 86 -6.17 15.28 -14.35
CA LEU A 86 -7.16 14.36 -13.82
C LEU A 86 -7.53 14.73 -12.37
N ALA A 87 -8.83 14.69 -12.06
CA ALA A 87 -9.34 15.07 -10.76
C ALA A 87 -8.98 14.06 -9.65
N LEU A 88 -8.66 14.61 -8.47
CA LEU A 88 -8.35 13.87 -7.24
C LEU A 88 -8.96 14.61 -6.04
N ILE A 89 -9.69 13.89 -5.18
CA ILE A 89 -10.19 14.38 -3.89
C ILE A 89 -9.74 13.42 -2.80
N GLU A 90 -9.15 13.95 -1.76
CA GLU A 90 -8.73 13.21 -0.57
C GLU A 90 -9.34 13.85 0.67
N LYS A 91 -10.13 13.09 1.43
CA LYS A 91 -10.85 13.65 2.57
C LYS A 91 -11.16 12.65 3.66
N ASN A 92 -11.09 13.10 4.91
CA ASN A 92 -11.68 12.38 6.02
C ASN A 92 -13.19 12.62 6.05
N LEU A 93 -13.98 11.55 5.92
CA LEU A 93 -15.44 11.58 5.95
C LEU A 93 -15.96 10.82 7.16
N GLU A 94 -17.02 11.32 7.77
CA GLU A 94 -17.74 10.65 8.85
C GLU A 94 -18.64 9.54 8.28
N ALA A 95 -19.20 8.67 9.14
CA ALA A 95 -20.16 7.67 8.70
C ALA A 95 -21.34 8.32 7.94
N GLY A 96 -21.66 7.82 6.76
CA GLY A 96 -22.71 8.42 5.92
C GLY A 96 -22.73 7.86 4.50
N THR A 97 -23.72 8.34 3.74
CA THR A 97 -23.83 8.08 2.29
C THR A 97 -23.42 9.33 1.53
N TYR A 98 -22.64 9.13 0.49
CA TYR A 98 -22.05 10.18 -0.33
C TYR A 98 -22.24 9.87 -1.80
N TYR A 99 -22.20 10.91 -2.63
CA TYR A 99 -22.24 10.80 -4.07
C TYR A 99 -20.98 11.40 -4.68
N VAL A 100 -20.52 10.78 -5.76
CA VAL A 100 -19.44 11.29 -6.60
C VAL A 100 -20.01 11.57 -7.96
N VAL A 101 -19.80 12.76 -8.47
CA VAL A 101 -20.11 13.14 -9.85
C VAL A 101 -18.80 13.20 -10.62
N SER A 102 -18.74 12.53 -11.74
CA SER A 102 -17.56 12.43 -12.61
C SER A 102 -17.88 12.91 -13.99
N GLU A 103 -17.19 13.95 -14.47
CA GLU A 103 -17.37 14.53 -15.81
C GLU A 103 -16.04 14.87 -16.47
N GLY A 104 -16.05 15.06 -17.79
CA GLY A 104 -14.92 15.59 -18.55
C GLY A 104 -14.98 17.10 -18.65
N TYR A 105 -13.82 17.75 -18.78
CA TYR A 105 -13.73 19.18 -19.06
C TYR A 105 -13.67 19.41 -20.57
N GLU A 106 -14.70 20.08 -21.15
CA GLU A 106 -14.84 20.33 -22.60
C GLU A 106 -14.76 19.06 -23.48
N GLU A 107 -14.69 17.87 -22.88
CA GLU A 107 -14.51 16.60 -23.57
C GLU A 107 -15.30 15.52 -22.85
N SER A 108 -16.16 14.81 -23.57
CA SER A 108 -16.84 13.61 -23.07
C SER A 108 -16.09 12.36 -23.56
N GLY A 109 -16.10 11.30 -22.76
CA GLY A 109 -15.40 10.07 -23.11
C GLY A 109 -15.26 9.11 -21.93
N PRO A 110 -14.39 8.07 -22.06
CA PRO A 110 -14.18 7.10 -21.00
C PRO A 110 -13.46 7.71 -19.81
N ILE A 111 -14.17 7.81 -18.67
CA ILE A 111 -13.62 8.23 -17.38
C ILE A 111 -13.56 7.03 -16.45
N THR A 112 -12.42 6.79 -15.84
CA THR A 112 -12.24 5.79 -14.79
C THR A 112 -12.38 6.46 -13.44
N THR A 113 -13.42 6.12 -12.68
CA THR A 113 -13.64 6.62 -11.32
C THR A 113 -13.22 5.58 -10.30
N ASN A 114 -12.28 5.95 -9.44
CA ASN A 114 -11.82 5.12 -8.34
C ASN A 114 -12.36 5.68 -7.03
N ILE A 115 -12.93 4.83 -6.19
CA ILE A 115 -13.41 5.15 -4.84
C ILE A 115 -12.71 4.22 -3.86
N ILE A 116 -11.88 4.79 -3.00
CA ILE A 116 -11.13 4.05 -1.99
C ILE A 116 -11.44 4.65 -0.65
N ALA A 117 -11.76 3.81 0.33
CA ALA A 117 -11.95 4.26 1.70
C ALA A 117 -11.33 3.26 2.68
N TYR A 118 -10.62 3.77 3.67
CA TYR A 118 -10.00 2.99 4.73
C TYR A 118 -10.06 3.69 6.08
N ALA A 119 -10.04 2.91 7.16
CA ALA A 119 -10.04 3.49 8.49
C ALA A 119 -8.72 4.22 8.76
N PRO A 120 -8.74 5.38 9.45
CA PRO A 120 -7.53 6.05 9.88
C PRO A 120 -6.65 5.08 10.68
N GLY A 121 -5.37 4.96 10.29
CA GLY A 121 -4.43 4.03 10.89
C GLY A 121 -4.43 2.61 10.30
N ASP A 122 -5.28 2.30 9.34
CA ASP A 122 -5.24 1.06 8.57
C ASP A 122 -4.35 1.26 7.33
N PHE A 123 -3.09 0.90 7.44
CA PHE A 123 -2.09 1.05 6.37
C PHE A 123 -2.18 -0.05 5.29
N ASN A 124 -3.24 -0.84 5.28
CA ASN A 124 -3.44 -1.97 4.35
C ASN A 124 -4.34 -1.59 3.17
N TYR A 125 -4.18 -0.39 2.64
CA TYR A 125 -4.95 0.09 1.49
C TYR A 125 -4.35 -0.37 0.15
N PRO A 126 -5.19 -0.63 -0.84
CA PRO A 126 -4.71 -0.93 -2.19
C PRO A 126 -3.99 0.29 -2.76
N VAL A 127 -2.82 0.07 -3.35
CA VAL A 127 -2.10 1.12 -4.07
C VAL A 127 -2.90 1.42 -5.34
N VAL A 128 -3.40 2.64 -5.46
CA VAL A 128 -3.98 3.14 -6.71
C VAL A 128 -2.82 3.48 -7.64
N PRO A 129 -2.75 2.87 -8.83
CA PRO A 129 -1.74 3.27 -9.80
C PRO A 129 -1.87 4.77 -10.10
N GLY A 130 -0.80 5.53 -9.89
CA GLY A 130 -0.74 6.95 -10.20
C GLY A 130 -1.16 7.91 -9.09
N VAL A 131 -1.71 7.46 -7.96
CA VAL A 131 -1.94 8.31 -6.78
C VAL A 131 -0.73 8.19 -5.85
N TYR A 132 0.04 9.26 -5.76
CA TYR A 132 1.14 9.39 -4.80
C TYR A 132 0.70 10.36 -3.70
N ASN A 133 0.38 9.84 -2.53
CA ASN A 133 0.12 10.69 -1.36
C ASN A 133 1.45 11.17 -0.79
N GLU A 134 1.92 12.34 -1.19
CA GLU A 134 3.10 12.97 -0.61
C GLU A 134 2.88 13.44 0.84
N GLU A 135 1.63 13.61 1.29
CA GLU A 135 1.30 14.17 2.61
C GLU A 135 1.10 13.11 3.71
N ASP A 136 0.80 11.85 3.38
CA ASP A 136 0.55 10.81 4.38
C ASP A 136 1.76 9.94 4.71
N VAL A 137 2.84 10.07 3.98
CA VAL A 137 4.13 9.51 4.38
C VAL A 137 4.82 10.60 5.20
N ALA A 138 4.63 10.58 6.52
CA ALA A 138 5.52 11.30 7.39
C ALA A 138 6.95 11.00 6.93
N VAL A 139 7.65 12.00 6.39
CA VAL A 139 9.01 11.86 5.87
C VAL A 139 9.84 11.15 6.94
N GLY A 140 10.23 9.88 6.69
CA GLY A 140 10.92 9.03 7.66
C GLY A 140 10.02 8.02 8.41
N GLY A 141 8.71 7.90 8.10
CA GLY A 141 7.83 6.85 8.66
C GLY A 141 7.79 5.60 7.77
N PHE A 142 8.41 4.51 8.20
CA PHE A 142 8.15 3.19 7.60
C PHE A 142 7.06 2.48 8.40
N GLY A 143 6.02 1.98 7.73
CA GLY A 143 5.02 1.13 8.37
C GLY A 143 5.69 -0.09 9.00
N GLY A 144 5.73 -0.16 10.32
CA GLY A 144 6.38 -1.24 11.03
C GLY A 144 5.92 -1.34 12.48
N THR A 145 6.37 -2.39 13.18
CA THR A 145 6.04 -2.63 14.59
C THR A 145 7.26 -2.40 15.45
N PHE A 146 7.16 -1.45 16.38
CA PHE A 146 8.17 -1.24 17.42
C PHE A 146 7.91 -2.17 18.59
N ASN A 147 8.99 -2.73 19.16
CA ASN A 147 8.93 -3.52 20.38
C ASN A 147 10.23 -3.36 21.18
N VAL A 148 10.19 -3.79 22.43
CA VAL A 148 11.39 -3.87 23.29
C VAL A 148 11.61 -5.34 23.62
N SER A 149 12.83 -5.85 23.35
CA SER A 149 13.19 -7.24 23.66
C SER A 149 13.26 -7.46 25.16
N ALA A 150 13.21 -8.73 25.58
CA ALA A 150 13.35 -9.10 26.99
C ALA A 150 14.69 -8.63 27.62
N THR A 151 15.69 -8.35 26.80
CA THR A 151 17.01 -7.83 27.20
C THR A 151 17.10 -6.30 27.14
N GLY A 152 15.97 -5.61 26.89
CA GLY A 152 15.92 -4.15 26.82
C GLY A 152 16.36 -3.54 25.48
N GLY A 153 16.62 -4.36 24.46
CA GLY A 153 16.96 -3.88 23.13
C GLY A 153 15.74 -3.34 22.38
N ALA A 154 15.86 -2.16 21.77
CA ALA A 154 14.84 -1.65 20.85
C ALA A 154 14.81 -2.50 19.59
N THR A 155 13.63 -2.95 19.18
CA THR A 155 13.42 -3.70 17.93
C THR A 155 12.38 -3.02 17.07
N TYR A 156 12.58 -3.06 15.75
CA TYR A 156 11.63 -2.53 14.78
C TYR A 156 11.53 -3.51 13.61
N SER A 157 10.30 -3.84 13.21
CA SER A 157 10.06 -4.81 12.14
C SER A 157 9.22 -4.15 11.04
N ILE A 158 9.75 -4.14 9.82
CA ILE A 158 9.10 -3.60 8.63
C ILE A 158 8.71 -4.78 7.74
N PRO A 159 7.41 -5.11 7.58
CA PRO A 159 6.98 -6.20 6.72
C PRO A 159 7.24 -5.88 5.24
N ILE A 160 7.78 -6.85 4.50
CA ILE A 160 7.97 -6.77 3.07
C ILE A 160 6.76 -7.46 2.40
N LYS A 161 5.97 -6.70 1.66
CA LYS A 161 4.87 -7.27 0.88
C LYS A 161 5.43 -8.00 -0.34
N VAL A 162 5.13 -9.29 -0.45
CA VAL A 162 5.48 -10.11 -1.62
C VAL A 162 4.18 -10.64 -2.25
N PRO A 163 4.13 -10.82 -3.59
CA PRO A 163 2.97 -11.41 -4.24
C PRO A 163 2.77 -12.86 -3.80
N GLN A 164 1.52 -13.31 -3.81
CA GLN A 164 1.18 -14.72 -3.58
C GLN A 164 1.72 -15.59 -4.72
N GLY A 165 2.36 -16.70 -4.34
CA GLY A 165 2.81 -17.73 -5.27
C GLY A 165 1.71 -18.76 -5.57
N ALA A 166 2.08 -19.80 -6.33
CA ALA A 166 1.21 -20.91 -6.67
C ALA A 166 0.70 -21.62 -5.39
N GLY A 167 -0.60 -21.96 -5.37
CA GLY A 167 -1.22 -22.63 -4.23
C GLY A 167 -1.41 -21.75 -2.99
N GLY A 168 -1.31 -20.41 -3.12
CA GLY A 168 -1.47 -19.48 -2.01
C GLY A 168 -0.25 -19.39 -1.09
N LEU A 169 0.87 -19.98 -1.44
CA LEU A 169 2.11 -19.87 -0.67
C LEU A 169 2.67 -18.44 -0.78
N GLN A 170 2.87 -17.81 0.37
CA GLN A 170 3.43 -16.48 0.46
C GLN A 170 4.46 -16.43 1.60
N PRO A 171 5.74 -16.11 1.31
CA PRO A 171 6.73 -15.96 2.36
C PRO A 171 6.44 -14.72 3.21
N SER A 172 6.57 -14.86 4.53
CA SER A 172 6.45 -13.75 5.48
C SER A 172 7.83 -13.12 5.68
N LEU A 173 8.16 -12.11 4.88
CA LEU A 173 9.44 -11.41 4.94
C LEU A 173 9.32 -10.10 5.69
N ALA A 174 10.34 -9.74 6.46
CA ALA A 174 10.45 -8.42 7.07
C ALA A 174 11.92 -7.98 7.20
N ILE A 175 12.16 -6.67 7.13
CA ILE A 175 13.40 -6.07 7.61
C ILE A 175 13.24 -5.89 9.12
N VAL A 176 14.15 -6.44 9.89
CA VAL A 176 14.13 -6.38 11.36
C VAL A 176 15.35 -5.65 11.85
N TYR A 177 15.13 -4.58 12.61
CA TYR A 177 16.17 -3.87 13.36
C TYR A 177 16.20 -4.36 14.81
N ASN A 178 17.40 -4.50 15.37
CA ASN A 178 17.62 -4.71 16.79
C ASN A 178 18.83 -3.89 17.24
N SER A 179 18.64 -2.99 18.21
CA SER A 179 19.67 -2.09 18.70
C SER A 179 20.87 -2.81 19.35
N GLN A 180 20.70 -4.07 19.75
CA GLN A 180 21.75 -4.91 20.34
C GLN A 180 22.41 -5.85 19.32
N ALA A 181 21.94 -5.88 18.06
CA ALA A 181 22.56 -6.70 17.02
C ALA A 181 23.76 -6.00 16.39
N GLY A 182 24.69 -6.80 15.89
CA GLY A 182 25.81 -6.33 15.07
C GLY A 182 25.41 -6.04 13.63
N ASN A 183 26.38 -6.01 12.72
CA ASN A 183 26.15 -5.80 11.31
C ASN A 183 25.46 -7.02 10.68
N GLY A 184 24.27 -6.81 10.14
CA GLY A 184 23.49 -7.81 9.43
C GLY A 184 23.47 -7.60 7.92
N ILE A 185 22.70 -8.41 7.19
CA ILE A 185 22.61 -8.36 5.72
C ILE A 185 21.99 -7.04 5.21
N ALA A 186 21.16 -6.40 6.02
CA ALA A 186 20.51 -5.12 5.69
C ALA A 186 21.18 -3.91 6.38
N GLY A 187 22.38 -4.08 6.94
CA GLY A 187 23.15 -3.04 7.59
C GLY A 187 23.29 -3.23 9.11
N TRP A 188 23.85 -2.22 9.80
CA TRP A 188 24.08 -2.30 11.23
C TRP A 188 22.77 -2.42 12.01
N GLY A 189 22.66 -3.46 12.84
CA GLY A 189 21.46 -3.78 13.59
C GLY A 189 20.32 -4.37 12.74
N CYS A 190 20.43 -4.36 11.40
CA CYS A 190 19.35 -4.72 10.48
C CYS A 190 19.57 -6.08 9.83
N ASN A 191 18.50 -6.90 9.82
CA ASN A 191 18.49 -8.22 9.18
C ASN A 191 17.18 -8.42 8.39
N ILE A 192 17.15 -9.42 7.51
CA ILE A 192 15.92 -9.86 6.84
C ILE A 192 15.45 -11.12 7.57
N SER A 193 14.21 -11.08 8.07
CA SER A 193 13.53 -12.25 8.66
C SER A 193 12.66 -12.96 7.63
N GLY A 194 12.34 -14.24 7.89
CA GLY A 194 11.52 -15.06 7.01
C GLY A 194 12.29 -15.72 5.87
N ILE A 195 13.61 -15.59 5.84
CA ILE A 195 14.51 -16.31 4.94
C ILE A 195 15.23 -17.38 5.73
N SER A 196 15.12 -18.64 5.32
CA SER A 196 15.94 -19.71 5.85
C SER A 196 17.31 -19.71 5.19
N ALA A 197 18.36 -19.90 6.00
CA ALA A 197 19.74 -19.90 5.53
C ALA A 197 20.49 -21.11 6.04
N ILE A 198 21.25 -21.75 5.14
CA ILE A 198 22.26 -22.71 5.53
C ILE A 198 23.59 -21.98 5.66
N THR A 199 24.11 -21.96 6.87
CA THR A 199 25.39 -21.31 7.18
C THR A 199 26.45 -22.32 7.61
N ARG A 200 27.71 -21.99 7.38
CA ARG A 200 28.82 -22.70 8.00
C ARG A 200 29.04 -22.21 9.42
N GLY A 201 29.44 -23.12 10.29
CA GLY A 201 29.72 -22.78 11.67
C GLY A 201 30.80 -23.67 12.30
N PRO A 202 31.17 -23.38 13.53
CA PRO A 202 32.18 -24.19 14.25
C PRO A 202 31.65 -25.59 14.55
N LYS A 203 32.54 -26.55 14.72
CA LYS A 203 32.25 -27.85 15.31
C LYS A 203 32.12 -27.74 16.82
N ASP A 204 31.25 -28.57 17.38
CA ASP A 204 31.08 -28.67 18.82
C ASP A 204 31.35 -30.09 19.34
N ILE A 205 31.63 -30.20 20.64
CA ILE A 205 32.01 -31.47 21.27
C ILE A 205 30.84 -32.45 21.21
N TYR A 206 29.61 -31.97 21.33
CA TYR A 206 28.44 -32.82 21.42
C TYR A 206 28.14 -33.55 20.11
N HIS A 207 28.21 -32.83 18.97
CA HIS A 207 27.86 -33.38 17.65
C HIS A 207 29.09 -33.96 16.91
N ASP A 208 30.29 -33.41 17.15
CA ASP A 208 31.46 -33.71 16.33
C ASP A 208 32.60 -34.38 17.15
N GLY A 209 32.42 -34.58 18.47
CA GLY A 209 33.40 -35.15 19.37
C GLY A 209 34.60 -34.22 19.68
N MET A 210 34.65 -33.06 19.02
CA MET A 210 35.70 -32.04 19.24
C MET A 210 35.15 -30.64 18.94
N ALA A 211 35.65 -29.65 19.65
CA ALA A 211 35.43 -28.26 19.33
C ALA A 211 36.47 -27.78 18.30
N LYS A 212 36.03 -27.19 17.20
CA LYS A 212 36.92 -26.64 16.18
C LYS A 212 36.34 -25.33 15.65
N ALA A 213 37.16 -24.31 15.58
CA ALA A 213 36.77 -23.01 15.02
C ALA A 213 36.40 -23.13 13.51
N LEU A 214 35.62 -22.21 13.03
CA LEU A 214 35.27 -22.07 11.61
C LEU A 214 36.53 -21.85 10.76
N THR A 215 36.73 -22.65 9.72
CA THR A 215 37.92 -22.63 8.87
C THR A 215 37.60 -22.31 7.41
N TYR A 216 36.32 -22.18 7.04
CA TYR A 216 35.83 -22.01 5.67
C TYR A 216 36.26 -23.16 4.71
N SER A 217 36.43 -24.35 5.25
CA SER A 217 36.80 -25.57 4.53
C SER A 217 35.65 -26.58 4.50
N ALA A 218 35.81 -27.66 3.74
CA ALA A 218 34.84 -28.75 3.71
C ALA A 218 34.64 -29.48 5.05
N ASP A 219 35.53 -29.25 6.01
CA ASP A 219 35.48 -29.84 7.34
C ASP A 219 34.59 -29.04 8.33
N ASP A 220 34.06 -27.88 7.92
CA ASP A 220 33.19 -27.06 8.79
C ASP A 220 31.81 -27.70 8.96
N ALA A 221 31.19 -27.41 10.07
CA ALA A 221 29.81 -27.76 10.34
C ALA A 221 28.80 -26.90 9.56
N TYR A 222 27.59 -27.44 9.29
CA TYR A 222 26.52 -26.71 8.63
C TYR A 222 25.33 -26.55 9.57
N TYR A 223 24.67 -25.41 9.48
CA TYR A 223 23.53 -25.04 10.31
C TYR A 223 22.40 -24.53 9.43
N LEU A 224 21.17 -25.00 9.63
CA LEU A 224 19.95 -24.45 9.05
C LEU A 224 19.28 -23.58 10.13
N ASP A 225 19.21 -22.29 9.91
CA ASP A 225 18.62 -21.33 10.85
C ASP A 225 19.15 -21.46 12.28
N GLY A 226 20.48 -21.65 12.38
CA GLY A 226 21.18 -21.84 13.65
C GLY A 226 21.09 -23.25 14.24
N LYS A 227 20.37 -24.16 13.62
CA LYS A 227 20.27 -25.58 14.05
C LYS A 227 21.32 -26.42 13.33
N ARG A 228 22.09 -27.20 14.08
CA ARG A 228 23.12 -28.09 13.54
C ARG A 228 22.53 -29.10 12.56
N LEU A 229 23.06 -29.14 11.36
CA LEU A 229 22.75 -30.19 10.38
C LEU A 229 23.69 -31.38 10.57
N ILE A 230 23.13 -32.59 10.66
CA ILE A 230 23.86 -33.82 10.80
C ILE A 230 23.69 -34.62 9.51
N TYR A 231 24.78 -35.15 8.99
CA TYR A 231 24.75 -36.02 7.83
C TYR A 231 24.07 -37.34 8.22
N SER A 232 22.98 -37.69 7.55
CA SER A 232 22.33 -38.99 7.69
C SER A 232 22.62 -39.84 6.45
N THR A 233 23.34 -40.93 6.60
CA THR A 233 23.37 -42.01 5.60
C THR A 233 22.01 -42.68 5.63
N GLY A 234 21.12 -42.31 4.68
CA GLY A 234 19.83 -42.96 4.53
C GLY A 234 20.04 -44.47 4.34
N THR A 235 19.40 -45.29 5.17
CA THR A 235 19.15 -46.72 4.92
C THR A 235 17.88 -46.85 4.13
#